data_f899ad9b4f6fbd5bf9778b6b1740c48e
#
_entry.id   f899ad9b4f6fbd5bf9778b6b1740c48e
#
_cell.length_a   1.000
_cell.length_b   1.000
_cell.length_c   1.000
_cell.angle_alpha   90.00
_cell.angle_beta   90.00
_cell.angle_gamma   90.00
#
_symmetry.space_group_name_H-M   'P 1'
#
loop_
_entity.id
_entity.type
_entity.pdbx_description
1 polymer ?
#
loop_
_entity_poly.entity_id
_entity_poly.type
_entity_poly.pdbx_seq_one_letter_code
_entity_poly.pdbx_strand_id
1 'polypeptide(L)'
;ESEMIKRYMPRYNVLLRDDKSQMYVRIDMKSDWPTVSFTRNPADDGADYFGPFYNGFALKKALRYLRRIFPYLTRQRRPGQSKLDEDLGLSPKISDGSDAYKASLRKLISYIKGNRKAIAVELERDMKTAAGLHDFERAASLRNKLRAMQELQRRVMFGDKEFLDISKDKALTDLAKLLGLRNIPVRIEGYDISHMSGRQ
;
A
#
# COMPACT_ATOMS: atom_id res chain seq x y z
N GLU A 1 14.36 20.92 -11.26
CA GLU A 1 13.83 22.13 -10.60
C GLU A 1 13.27 21.80 -9.21
N SER A 2 12.29 20.91 -9.09
CA SER A 2 11.66 20.53 -7.80
C SER A 2 12.66 20.04 -6.76
N GLU A 3 13.68 19.29 -7.17
CA GLU A 3 14.71 18.76 -6.26
C GLU A 3 15.64 19.86 -5.74
N MET A 4 16.01 20.81 -6.61
CA MET A 4 16.79 21.98 -6.24
C MET A 4 16.04 22.89 -5.27
N ILE A 5 14.75 23.11 -5.49
CA ILE A 5 13.89 23.90 -4.59
C ILE A 5 13.78 23.24 -3.21
N LYS A 6 13.62 21.92 -3.16
CA LYS A 6 13.61 21.16 -1.91
C LYS A 6 14.96 21.22 -1.16
N ARG A 7 16.07 21.18 -1.92
CA ARG A 7 17.42 21.24 -1.34
C ARG A 7 17.78 22.61 -0.78
N TYR A 8 17.46 23.67 -1.52
CA TYR A 8 17.87 25.03 -1.18
C TYR A 8 16.78 25.88 -0.51
N MET A 9 15.53 25.40 -0.47
CA MET A 9 14.39 26.07 0.17
C MET A 9 14.32 27.58 -0.08
N PRO A 10 14.36 28.03 -1.34
CA PRO A 10 14.44 29.46 -1.65
C PRO A 10 13.25 30.23 -1.09
N ARG A 11 13.53 31.43 -0.53
CA ARG A 11 12.58 32.23 0.27
C ARG A 11 11.29 32.57 -0.46
N TYR A 12 11.33 32.80 -1.75
CA TYR A 12 10.21 33.30 -2.53
C TYR A 12 9.46 32.21 -3.35
N ASN A 13 9.90 30.98 -3.32
CA ASN A 13 9.27 29.89 -4.06
C ASN A 13 8.26 29.16 -3.19
N VAL A 14 7.02 29.68 -3.13
CA VAL A 14 5.94 29.15 -2.25
C VAL A 14 5.30 27.91 -2.85
N LEU A 15 5.09 27.86 -4.17
CA LEU A 15 4.29 26.82 -4.84
C LEU A 15 4.94 25.42 -4.85
N LEU A 16 6.27 25.34 -4.93
CA LEU A 16 7.01 24.07 -4.95
C LEU A 16 7.58 23.68 -3.59
N ARG A 17 7.38 24.48 -2.56
CA ARG A 17 7.60 24.12 -1.16
C ARG A 17 6.54 23.17 -0.64
N ASP A 18 5.36 23.14 -1.29
CA ASP A 18 4.28 22.28 -0.87
C ASP A 18 4.73 20.83 -1.00
N ASP A 19 4.68 20.18 0.11
CA ASP A 19 5.28 18.92 0.44
C ASP A 19 4.43 17.75 -0.10
N LYS A 20 4.18 17.75 -1.41
CA LYS A 20 3.73 16.56 -2.14
C LYS A 20 4.87 15.56 -2.27
N SER A 21 5.68 15.45 -1.19
CA SER A 21 6.76 14.50 -1.11
C SER A 21 6.22 13.09 -1.20
N GLN A 22 6.91 12.28 -1.97
CA GLN A 22 6.65 10.86 -2.12
C GLN A 22 6.58 10.20 -0.74
N MET A 23 5.57 9.39 -0.52
CA MET A 23 5.40 8.64 0.72
C MET A 23 5.69 7.16 0.49
N TYR A 24 6.32 6.55 1.47
CA TYR A 24 6.63 5.12 1.46
C TYR A 24 5.96 4.44 2.64
N VAL A 25 5.58 3.19 2.44
CA VAL A 25 5.17 2.29 3.52
C VAL A 25 6.40 1.53 3.96
N ARG A 26 6.76 1.64 5.24
CA ARG A 26 7.88 0.93 5.87
C ARG A 26 7.35 -0.24 6.68
N ILE A 27 7.91 -1.43 6.45
CA ILE A 27 7.60 -2.65 7.19
C ILE A 27 8.93 -3.34 7.55
N ASP A 28 9.20 -3.51 8.85
CA ASP A 28 10.40 -4.19 9.32
C ASP A 28 10.10 -5.67 9.58
N MET A 29 10.24 -6.50 8.55
CA MET A 29 9.98 -7.94 8.64
C MET A 29 10.98 -8.72 9.50
N LYS A 30 12.10 -8.11 9.92
CA LYS A 30 13.09 -8.73 10.81
C LYS A 30 12.61 -8.78 12.26
N SER A 31 11.77 -7.81 12.65
CA SER A 31 11.15 -7.80 13.98
C SER A 31 10.22 -9.00 14.17
N ASP A 32 10.07 -9.49 15.40
CA ASP A 32 9.09 -10.53 15.73
C ASP A 32 7.66 -10.06 15.53
N TRP A 33 7.40 -8.79 15.84
CA TRP A 33 6.12 -8.13 15.66
C TRP A 33 6.27 -6.90 14.77
N PRO A 34 6.34 -7.09 13.43
CA PRO A 34 6.50 -6.02 12.48
C PRO A 34 5.43 -4.94 12.61
N THR A 35 5.81 -3.68 12.43
CA THR A 35 4.87 -2.56 12.37
C THR A 35 4.81 -2.00 10.96
N VAL A 36 3.62 -1.56 10.56
CA VAL A 36 3.42 -0.83 9.30
C VAL A 36 3.39 0.65 9.61
N SER A 37 4.35 1.37 9.08
CA SER A 37 4.52 2.82 9.27
C SER A 37 4.66 3.54 7.93
N PHE A 38 4.63 4.87 7.98
CA PHE A 38 4.79 5.73 6.82
C PHE A 38 6.01 6.60 6.99
N THR A 39 6.78 6.75 5.92
CA THR A 39 7.92 7.66 5.89
C THR A 39 8.00 8.37 4.55
N ARG A 40 8.62 9.54 4.55
CA ARG A 40 8.96 10.28 3.33
C ARG A 40 10.42 10.04 2.91
N ASN A 41 11.24 9.64 3.87
CA ASN A 41 12.66 9.40 3.69
C ASN A 41 12.93 7.92 3.98
N PRO A 42 13.05 7.06 2.95
CA PRO A 42 13.53 5.70 3.14
C PRO A 42 14.96 5.75 3.70
N ALA A 43 15.23 4.91 4.69
CA ALA A 43 16.56 4.76 5.29
C ALA A 43 17.12 3.38 4.96
N ASP A 44 18.44 3.23 5.00
CA ASP A 44 19.10 1.93 4.89
C ASP A 44 19.19 1.26 6.27
N ASP A 45 18.02 0.92 6.82
CA ASP A 45 17.88 0.28 8.14
C ASP A 45 17.52 -1.21 8.03
N GLY A 46 17.53 -1.75 6.80
CA GLY A 46 17.22 -3.13 6.51
C GLY A 46 15.73 -3.49 6.63
N ALA A 47 14.84 -2.49 6.75
CA ALA A 47 13.40 -2.67 6.61
C ALA A 47 12.98 -2.63 5.14
N ASP A 48 11.83 -3.19 4.84
CA ASP A 48 11.24 -3.14 3.51
C ASP A 48 10.48 -1.82 3.30
N TYR A 49 10.74 -1.16 2.17
CA TYR A 49 10.09 0.08 1.76
C TYR A 49 9.29 -0.14 0.49
N PHE A 50 8.00 0.19 0.52
CA PHE A 50 7.09 0.09 -0.62
C PHE A 50 6.63 1.47 -1.05
N GLY A 51 6.77 1.79 -2.32
CA GLY A 51 6.46 3.09 -2.91
C GLY A 51 7.39 3.43 -4.05
N PRO A 52 7.47 4.66 -4.51
CA PRO A 52 6.88 5.88 -3.94
C PRO A 52 5.38 6.05 -4.23
N PHE A 53 4.64 6.57 -3.26
CA PHE A 53 3.25 6.98 -3.42
C PHE A 53 3.14 8.50 -3.38
N TYR A 54 2.51 9.09 -4.39
CA TYR A 54 2.42 10.56 -4.51
C TYR A 54 1.26 11.14 -3.70
N ASN A 55 0.20 10.37 -3.46
CA ASN A 55 -0.92 10.79 -2.64
C ASN A 55 -0.92 10.09 -1.27
N GLY A 56 -0.30 10.73 -0.28
CA GLY A 56 -0.20 10.19 1.08
C GLY A 56 -1.56 10.07 1.79
N PHE A 57 -2.54 10.90 1.46
CA PHE A 57 -3.89 10.81 2.03
C PHE A 57 -4.61 9.56 1.51
N ALA A 58 -4.61 9.35 0.19
CA ALA A 58 -5.19 8.16 -0.44
C ALA A 58 -4.52 6.88 0.06
N LEU A 59 -3.19 6.86 0.17
CA LEU A 59 -2.43 5.74 0.72
C LEU A 59 -2.89 5.40 2.15
N LYS A 60 -2.96 6.39 3.04
CA LYS A 60 -3.40 6.19 4.43
C LYS A 60 -4.84 5.68 4.49
N LYS A 61 -5.73 6.21 3.66
CA LYS A 61 -7.13 5.78 3.54
C LYS A 61 -7.19 4.32 3.07
N ALA A 62 -6.44 3.96 2.02
CA ALA A 62 -6.37 2.60 1.49
C ALA A 62 -5.87 1.60 2.53
N LEU A 63 -4.77 1.91 3.22
CA LEU A 63 -4.21 1.04 4.24
C LEU A 63 -5.12 0.91 5.47
N ARG A 64 -5.91 1.92 5.80
CA ARG A 64 -6.95 1.82 6.84
C ARG A 64 -8.03 0.78 6.47
N TYR A 65 -8.44 0.73 5.19
CA TYR A 65 -9.35 -0.33 4.72
C TYR A 65 -8.68 -1.69 4.70
N LEU A 66 -7.44 -1.76 4.20
CA LEU A 66 -6.68 -3.01 4.16
C LEU A 66 -6.41 -3.59 5.55
N ARG A 67 -6.35 -2.76 6.59
CA ARG A 67 -6.17 -3.20 7.98
C ARG A 67 -7.32 -4.08 8.48
N ARG A 68 -8.53 -3.94 7.91
CA ARG A 68 -9.67 -4.82 8.22
C ARG A 68 -9.55 -6.20 7.54
N ILE A 69 -8.80 -6.28 6.45
CA ILE A 69 -8.57 -7.51 5.70
C ILE A 69 -7.32 -8.23 6.22
N PHE A 70 -6.26 -7.46 6.40
CA PHE A 70 -4.96 -7.88 6.91
C PHE A 70 -4.64 -7.08 8.16
N PRO A 71 -5.04 -7.54 9.36
CA PRO A 71 -4.76 -6.84 10.61
C PRO A 71 -3.27 -6.63 10.80
N TYR A 72 -2.85 -5.41 11.13
CA TYR A 72 -1.45 -5.08 11.35
C TYR A 72 -1.25 -4.06 12.47
N LEU A 73 -0.04 -4.08 13.05
CA LEU A 73 0.39 -3.14 14.08
C LEU A 73 0.87 -1.83 13.44
N THR A 74 0.40 -0.70 13.94
CA THR A 74 0.86 0.63 13.53
C THR A 74 1.98 1.17 14.42
N ARG A 75 2.16 0.57 15.59
CA ARG A 75 3.20 0.87 16.58
C ARG A 75 3.53 -0.38 17.37
N GLN A 76 4.71 -0.40 17.97
CA GLN A 76 5.09 -1.47 18.89
C GLN A 76 4.12 -1.55 20.06
N ARG A 77 3.80 -2.77 20.49
CA ARG A 77 2.96 -3.01 21.66
C ARG A 77 3.69 -2.57 22.93
N ARG A 78 2.94 -2.01 23.86
CA ARG A 78 3.42 -1.66 25.20
C ARG A 78 2.69 -2.51 26.24
N PRO A 79 3.35 -2.89 27.34
CA PRO A 79 2.68 -3.52 28.47
C PRO A 79 1.49 -2.67 28.93
N GLY A 80 0.35 -3.29 29.24
CA GLY A 80 -0.86 -2.57 29.67
C GLY A 80 -1.64 -1.83 28.58
N GLN A 81 -1.25 -1.95 27.31
CA GLN A 81 -2.01 -1.35 26.21
C GLN A 81 -3.38 -2.00 26.05
N SER A 82 -4.41 -1.16 25.78
CA SER A 82 -5.77 -1.63 25.47
C SER A 82 -5.78 -2.64 24.32
N LYS A 83 -6.56 -3.70 24.46
CA LYS A 83 -6.80 -4.72 23.43
C LYS A 83 -7.85 -4.30 22.38
N LEU A 84 -8.38 -3.09 22.45
CA LEU A 84 -9.46 -2.62 21.60
C LEU A 84 -9.22 -2.86 20.10
N ASP A 85 -8.02 -2.58 19.59
CA ASP A 85 -7.69 -2.83 18.18
C ASP A 85 -7.69 -4.33 17.84
N GLU A 86 -7.36 -5.18 18.80
CA GLU A 86 -7.39 -6.64 18.66
C GLU A 86 -8.83 -7.15 18.65
N ASP A 87 -9.67 -6.65 19.56
CA ASP A 87 -11.10 -6.99 19.66
C ASP A 87 -11.88 -6.52 18.43
N LEU A 88 -11.48 -5.37 17.84
CA LEU A 88 -12.02 -4.85 16.60
C LEU A 88 -11.46 -5.54 15.34
N GLY A 89 -10.55 -6.50 15.49
CA GLY A 89 -9.90 -7.19 14.36
C GLY A 89 -8.99 -6.30 13.51
N LEU A 90 -8.51 -5.19 14.06
CA LEU A 90 -7.60 -4.25 13.37
C LEU A 90 -6.13 -4.56 13.64
N SER A 91 -5.81 -5.28 14.71
CA SER A 91 -4.47 -5.78 15.00
C SER A 91 -4.45 -7.29 15.18
N PRO A 92 -3.28 -7.92 14.95
CA PRO A 92 -3.16 -9.38 15.10
C PRO A 92 -3.38 -9.78 16.55
N LYS A 93 -3.96 -10.97 16.76
CA LYS A 93 -4.05 -11.59 18.09
C LYS A 93 -2.68 -12.15 18.48
N ILE A 94 -2.26 -11.96 19.72
CA ILE A 94 -1.00 -12.54 20.24
C ILE A 94 -1.07 -14.06 20.23
N SER A 95 -2.25 -14.62 20.51
CA SER A 95 -2.50 -16.07 20.52
C SER A 95 -2.18 -16.76 19.22
N ASP A 96 -2.29 -16.05 18.07
CA ASP A 96 -2.08 -16.65 16.75
C ASP A 96 -0.58 -16.80 16.39
N GLY A 97 0.30 -16.21 17.19
CA GLY A 97 1.75 -16.27 17.02
C GLY A 97 2.30 -15.28 15.98
N SER A 98 3.60 -15.02 16.08
CA SER A 98 4.28 -14.07 15.18
C SER A 98 4.37 -14.57 13.73
N ASP A 99 4.46 -15.88 13.52
CA ASP A 99 4.58 -16.45 12.17
C ASP A 99 3.30 -16.30 11.35
N ALA A 100 2.13 -16.55 11.99
CA ALA A 100 0.83 -16.33 11.38
C ALA A 100 0.63 -14.83 11.02
N TYR A 101 1.07 -13.95 11.92
CA TYR A 101 1.05 -12.52 11.67
C TYR A 101 1.96 -12.12 10.50
N LYS A 102 3.21 -12.60 10.47
CA LYS A 102 4.15 -12.36 9.36
C LYS A 102 3.59 -12.90 8.03
N ALA A 103 2.92 -14.06 8.05
CA ALA A 103 2.25 -14.59 6.86
C ALA A 103 1.14 -13.67 6.36
N SER A 104 0.32 -13.11 7.26
CA SER A 104 -0.70 -12.11 6.92
C SER A 104 -0.08 -10.83 6.33
N LEU A 105 1.04 -10.35 6.88
CA LEU A 105 1.76 -9.19 6.34
C LEU A 105 2.34 -9.46 4.95
N ARG A 106 2.85 -10.66 4.66
CA ARG A 106 3.30 -11.02 3.30
C ARG A 106 2.15 -10.92 2.29
N LYS A 107 0.93 -11.31 2.68
CA LYS A 107 -0.27 -11.14 1.84
C LYS A 107 -0.59 -9.66 1.62
N LEU A 108 -0.50 -8.82 2.66
CA LEU A 108 -0.64 -7.37 2.54
C LEU A 108 0.40 -6.78 1.58
N ILE A 109 1.68 -7.14 1.73
CA ILE A 109 2.78 -6.72 0.85
C ILE A 109 2.49 -7.13 -0.60
N SER A 110 2.09 -8.38 -0.83
CA SER A 110 1.72 -8.89 -2.15
C SER A 110 0.54 -8.12 -2.76
N TYR A 111 -0.44 -7.75 -1.94
CA TYR A 111 -1.56 -6.92 -2.36
C TYR A 111 -1.11 -5.52 -2.79
N ILE A 112 -0.23 -4.88 -2.01
CA ILE A 112 0.35 -3.55 -2.31
C ILE A 112 1.18 -3.61 -3.61
N LYS A 113 1.91 -4.69 -3.84
CA LYS A 113 2.67 -4.95 -5.09
C LYS A 113 1.79 -5.23 -6.31
N GLY A 114 0.46 -5.28 -6.17
CA GLY A 114 -0.48 -5.43 -7.28
C GLY A 114 -1.04 -6.84 -7.49
N ASN A 115 -0.63 -7.86 -6.75
CA ASN A 115 -1.08 -9.25 -6.89
C ASN A 115 -2.50 -9.48 -6.31
N ARG A 116 -3.42 -8.55 -6.52
CA ARG A 116 -4.76 -8.53 -5.90
C ARG A 116 -5.61 -9.75 -6.27
N LYS A 117 -5.56 -10.17 -7.55
CA LYS A 117 -6.32 -11.33 -8.03
C LYS A 117 -5.85 -12.62 -7.38
N ALA A 118 -4.55 -12.83 -7.28
CA ALA A 118 -3.97 -14.03 -6.65
C ALA A 118 -4.40 -14.14 -5.18
N ILE A 119 -4.35 -13.04 -4.43
CA ILE A 119 -4.79 -12.99 -3.04
C ILE A 119 -6.29 -13.30 -2.90
N ALA A 120 -7.13 -12.77 -3.80
CA ALA A 120 -8.57 -13.06 -3.78
C ALA A 120 -8.85 -14.55 -4.02
N VAL A 121 -8.19 -15.16 -4.99
CA VAL A 121 -8.32 -16.61 -5.28
C VAL A 121 -7.85 -17.45 -4.10
N GLU A 122 -6.73 -17.07 -3.46
CA GLU A 122 -6.22 -17.76 -2.27
C GLU A 122 -7.22 -17.70 -1.10
N LEU A 123 -7.75 -16.50 -0.80
CA LEU A 123 -8.75 -16.33 0.27
C LEU A 123 -10.04 -17.11 -0.02
N GLU A 124 -10.46 -17.17 -1.30
CA GLU A 124 -11.65 -17.95 -1.70
C GLU A 124 -11.42 -19.46 -1.52
N ARG A 125 -10.24 -19.96 -1.88
CA ARG A 125 -9.87 -21.35 -1.66
C ARG A 125 -9.85 -21.68 -0.17
N ASP A 126 -9.20 -20.83 0.64
CA ASP A 126 -9.11 -21.03 2.09
C ASP A 126 -10.50 -20.99 2.74
N MET A 127 -11.40 -20.13 2.25
CA MET A 127 -12.80 -20.08 2.70
C MET A 127 -13.56 -21.38 2.40
N LYS A 128 -13.42 -21.90 1.17
CA LYS A 128 -14.05 -23.17 0.78
C LYS A 128 -13.52 -24.35 1.60
N THR A 129 -12.21 -24.38 1.88
CA THR A 129 -11.57 -25.39 2.72
C THR A 129 -12.10 -25.32 4.16
N ALA A 130 -12.18 -24.13 4.75
CA ALA A 130 -12.72 -23.96 6.09
C ALA A 130 -14.19 -24.39 6.18
N ALA A 131 -15.01 -24.06 5.17
CA ALA A 131 -16.40 -24.50 5.08
C ALA A 131 -16.52 -26.04 4.99
N GLY A 132 -15.64 -26.68 4.20
CA GLY A 132 -15.60 -28.15 4.07
C GLY A 132 -15.17 -28.86 5.38
N LEU A 133 -14.38 -28.19 6.22
CA LEU A 133 -14.01 -28.68 7.55
C LEU A 133 -15.03 -28.29 8.65
N HIS A 134 -16.18 -27.73 8.28
CA HIS A 134 -17.22 -27.22 9.18
C HIS A 134 -16.75 -26.10 10.14
N ASP A 135 -15.60 -25.44 9.83
CA ASP A 135 -15.13 -24.25 10.55
C ASP A 135 -15.84 -23.01 10.00
N PHE A 136 -17.09 -22.85 10.39
CA PHE A 136 -17.96 -21.80 9.85
C PHE A 136 -17.54 -20.40 10.32
N GLU A 137 -16.92 -20.24 11.48
CA GLU A 137 -16.42 -18.95 11.95
C GLU A 137 -15.27 -18.46 11.07
N ARG A 138 -14.32 -19.33 10.80
CA ARG A 138 -13.20 -19.02 9.89
C ARG A 138 -13.68 -18.77 8.48
N ALA A 139 -14.60 -19.58 7.94
CA ALA A 139 -15.19 -19.39 6.63
C ALA A 139 -15.93 -18.03 6.54
N ALA A 140 -16.69 -17.65 7.56
CA ALA A 140 -17.37 -16.35 7.61
C ALA A 140 -16.37 -15.18 7.67
N SER A 141 -15.30 -15.29 8.44
CA SER A 141 -14.22 -14.31 8.51
C SER A 141 -13.57 -14.10 7.13
N LEU A 142 -13.22 -15.18 6.42
CA LEU A 142 -12.62 -15.14 5.09
C LEU A 142 -13.58 -14.56 4.05
N ARG A 143 -14.88 -14.90 4.11
CA ARG A 143 -15.91 -14.29 3.26
C ARG A 143 -16.00 -12.77 3.49
N ASN A 144 -15.96 -12.32 4.72
CA ASN A 144 -16.01 -10.89 5.04
C ASN A 144 -14.77 -10.16 4.51
N LYS A 145 -13.58 -10.77 4.57
CA LYS A 145 -12.35 -10.24 3.97
C LYS A 145 -12.48 -10.12 2.44
N LEU A 146 -13.00 -11.13 1.76
CA LEU A 146 -13.25 -11.08 0.32
C LEU A 146 -14.22 -9.97 -0.06
N ARG A 147 -15.32 -9.84 0.69
CA ARG A 147 -16.30 -8.78 0.48
C ARG A 147 -15.68 -7.38 0.66
N ALA A 148 -14.85 -7.18 1.68
CA ALA A 148 -14.12 -5.94 1.89
C ALA A 148 -13.13 -5.64 0.75
N MET A 149 -12.46 -6.65 0.19
CA MET A 149 -11.61 -6.48 -1.00
C MET A 149 -12.41 -6.05 -2.23
N GLN A 150 -13.59 -6.64 -2.47
CA GLN A 150 -14.47 -6.27 -3.58
C GLN A 150 -14.99 -4.85 -3.42
N GLU A 151 -15.39 -4.44 -2.22
CA GLU A 151 -15.79 -3.05 -1.94
C GLU A 151 -14.65 -2.06 -2.19
N LEU A 152 -13.44 -2.39 -1.78
CA LEU A 152 -12.27 -1.56 -2.04
C LEU A 152 -12.03 -1.40 -3.54
N GLN A 153 -12.15 -2.48 -4.32
CA GLN A 153 -12.05 -2.43 -5.77
C GLN A 153 -13.15 -1.57 -6.41
N ARG A 154 -14.40 -1.68 -5.95
CA ARG A 154 -15.49 -0.83 -6.44
C ARG A 154 -15.22 0.65 -6.19
N ARG A 155 -14.79 1.03 -4.99
CA ARG A 155 -14.46 2.43 -4.65
C ARG A 155 -13.34 2.99 -5.54
N VAL A 156 -12.35 2.15 -5.85
CA VAL A 156 -11.27 2.49 -6.80
C VAL A 156 -11.81 2.71 -8.22
N MET A 157 -12.79 1.93 -8.66
CA MET A 157 -13.36 2.06 -10.01
C MET A 157 -14.32 3.26 -10.16
N PHE A 158 -15.03 3.66 -9.10
CA PHE A 158 -16.13 4.63 -9.18
C PHE A 158 -15.80 6.06 -8.78
N GLY A 159 -14.61 6.39 -8.33
CA GLY A 159 -14.37 7.78 -7.99
C GLY A 159 -13.02 8.18 -7.42
N ASP A 160 -12.32 7.28 -6.83
CA ASP A 160 -11.02 7.62 -6.24
C ASP A 160 -9.90 7.22 -7.21
N LYS A 161 -9.70 7.98 -8.30
CA LYS A 161 -8.53 7.84 -9.19
C LYS A 161 -7.21 7.82 -8.42
N GLU A 162 -7.22 8.37 -7.22
CA GLU A 162 -6.12 8.42 -6.27
C GLU A 162 -5.66 7.03 -5.78
N PHE A 163 -6.54 6.01 -5.79
CA PHE A 163 -6.17 4.63 -5.44
C PHE A 163 -5.45 3.88 -6.58
N LEU A 164 -5.47 4.40 -7.81
CA LEU A 164 -4.80 3.79 -8.96
C LEU A 164 -3.27 3.89 -8.87
N ASP A 165 -2.75 4.82 -8.09
CA ASP A 165 -1.30 5.02 -7.90
C ASP A 165 -0.61 3.86 -7.15
N ILE A 166 -1.36 2.89 -6.63
CA ILE A 166 -0.79 1.72 -5.92
C ILE A 166 -0.19 0.68 -6.89
N SER A 167 -0.41 0.81 -8.20
CA SER A 167 0.06 -0.20 -9.17
C SER A 167 0.89 0.38 -10.31
N LYS A 168 1.92 1.17 -9.99
CA LYS A 168 2.83 1.72 -11.01
C LYS A 168 3.54 0.64 -11.81
N ASP A 169 3.96 -0.44 -11.17
CA ASP A 169 4.64 -1.56 -11.84
C ASP A 169 3.76 -2.18 -12.93
N LYS A 170 2.45 -2.24 -12.70
CA LYS A 170 1.52 -2.71 -13.72
C LYS A 170 1.34 -1.69 -14.85
N ALA A 171 1.23 -0.40 -14.53
CA ALA A 171 1.11 0.67 -15.53
C ALA A 171 2.35 0.72 -16.42
N LEU A 172 3.54 0.59 -15.85
CA LEU A 172 4.80 0.53 -16.61
C LEU A 172 4.88 -0.74 -17.47
N THR A 173 4.40 -1.87 -16.97
CA THR A 173 4.32 -3.13 -17.74
C THR A 173 3.33 -3.01 -18.89
N ASP A 174 2.16 -2.44 -18.66
CA ASP A 174 1.14 -2.23 -19.68
C ASP A 174 1.61 -1.19 -20.72
N LEU A 175 2.32 -0.13 -20.29
CA LEU A 175 2.97 0.84 -21.16
C LEU A 175 4.05 0.19 -22.03
N ALA A 176 4.91 -0.66 -21.45
CA ALA A 176 5.93 -1.39 -22.19
C ALA A 176 5.30 -2.27 -23.27
N LYS A 177 4.21 -2.97 -22.97
CA LYS A 177 3.46 -3.78 -23.94
C LYS A 177 2.84 -2.92 -25.04
N LEU A 178 2.21 -1.80 -24.67
CA LEU A 178 1.58 -0.87 -25.61
C LEU A 178 2.59 -0.29 -26.62
N LEU A 179 3.80 0.02 -26.14
CA LEU A 179 4.89 0.59 -26.94
C LEU A 179 5.78 -0.48 -27.60
N GLY A 180 5.52 -1.78 -27.40
CA GLY A 180 6.33 -2.86 -27.94
C GLY A 180 7.75 -2.92 -27.38
N LEU A 181 7.99 -2.39 -26.17
CA LEU A 181 9.30 -2.38 -25.54
C LEU A 181 9.65 -3.78 -25.00
N ARG A 182 10.91 -4.19 -25.19
CA ARG A 182 11.42 -5.47 -24.67
C ARG A 182 11.52 -5.48 -23.14
N ASN A 183 11.81 -4.33 -22.54
CA ASN A 183 11.99 -4.15 -21.10
C ASN A 183 11.05 -3.07 -20.57
N ILE A 184 10.72 -3.14 -19.26
CA ILE A 184 9.96 -2.09 -18.57
C ILE A 184 10.78 -0.80 -18.57
N PRO A 185 10.21 0.37 -18.97
CA PRO A 185 10.94 1.64 -19.00
C PRO A 185 11.35 2.04 -17.56
N VAL A 186 12.64 2.28 -17.38
CA VAL A 186 13.23 2.75 -16.11
C VAL A 186 13.15 4.27 -15.99
N ARG A 187 13.09 4.97 -17.14
CA ARG A 187 13.05 6.43 -17.24
C ARG A 187 12.04 6.85 -18.29
N ILE A 188 11.18 7.78 -17.94
CA ILE A 188 10.23 8.44 -18.84
C ILE A 188 10.49 9.93 -18.74
N GLU A 189 10.75 10.57 -19.88
CA GLU A 189 10.96 12.01 -19.98
C GLU A 189 9.80 12.63 -20.73
N GLY A 190 9.21 13.66 -20.15
CA GLY A 190 8.20 14.50 -20.78
C GLY A 190 8.78 15.88 -21.08
N TYR A 191 8.69 16.30 -22.33
CA TYR A 191 9.09 17.64 -22.75
C TYR A 191 7.81 18.46 -22.97
N ASP A 192 7.63 19.51 -22.17
CA ASP A 192 6.59 20.50 -22.39
C ASP A 192 7.20 21.67 -23.17
N ILE A 193 6.69 21.91 -24.36
CA ILE A 193 7.01 23.13 -25.11
C ILE A 193 6.10 24.22 -24.52
N SER A 194 6.49 24.79 -23.39
CA SER A 194 5.85 25.98 -22.90
C SER A 194 5.99 27.08 -23.96
N HIS A 195 4.89 27.47 -24.55
CA HIS A 195 4.80 28.68 -25.34
C HIS A 195 5.18 29.85 -24.41
N MET A 196 6.42 30.26 -24.42
CA MET A 196 6.78 31.61 -24.07
C MET A 196 6.03 32.48 -25.06
N SER A 197 4.93 33.08 -24.56
CA SER A 197 4.01 33.98 -25.25
C SER A 197 4.77 34.83 -26.28
N GLY A 198 4.41 34.62 -27.55
CA GLY A 198 5.04 35.29 -28.67
C GLY A 198 5.11 36.78 -28.49
N ARG A 199 6.29 37.29 -28.59
CA ARG A 199 6.56 38.59 -29.19
C ARG A 199 7.44 38.29 -30.37
N GLN A 200 6.83 38.40 -31.56
CA GLN A 200 7.54 38.86 -32.74
C GLN A 200 8.01 40.27 -32.47
#